data_01ee323d05d349b052e1d66785a2c52c
#
_entry.id   01ee323d05d349b052e1d66785a2c52c
#
_cell.length_a   1.000
_cell.length_b   1.000
_cell.length_c   1.000
_cell.angle_alpha   90.00
_cell.angle_beta   90.00
_cell.angle_gamma   90.00
#
_symmetry.space_group_name_H-M   'P 1'
#
loop_
_entity.id
_entity.type
_entity.pdbx_description
1 polymer ?
#
loop_
_entity_poly.entity_id
_entity_poly.type
_entity_poly.pdbx_seq_one_letter_code
_entity_poly.pdbx_strand_id
1 'polypeptide(L)'
;MAGFTENRWTSAIIPALLIHIPIGTVYCWSVFKQLIADRLHASPASVEWGFSLAIFFLGMSAAFAGPMVEKNIKKSALVSMVCFVVGFAGTGVSIALNFLPGVFICYGAIMGIGLGVGYLTPVKNLMLWFSDNKGLATGIAVAGFGLAKAIASPLMEYLIGTVGLVSMFFILAAVYAVMMFVGFLLIKRPAGWVYDPATSHVSRKTILKKPVFWGIWIAFYINITCGLALISQEKDILHDVLRAFPQYANLSPAKFAAAISGIIGLVLAVDSVFNTAGRVGFSTLSDHLKRRETVYQVIFIMSIAVCLLQIFTNSIGNALLWAVLAMLFLVNAGYGGGFSTLPVLLDQHFGTKTVSTTHGLTLSAWAFAGLSGNQLASFVVAHAPDQAHRYAALIPVLTGLFVVALISISLVKYLGDRNVTKAVEDRG
;
A
#
# COMPACT_ATOMS: atom_id res chain seq x y z
N MET A 1 33.32 19.05 -6.77
CA MET A 1 32.24 18.43 -5.96
C MET A 1 30.80 18.76 -6.44
N ALA A 2 30.61 19.59 -7.44
CA ALA A 2 29.27 19.95 -7.99
C ALA A 2 28.56 18.80 -8.71
N GLY A 3 29.25 17.85 -9.29
CA GLY A 3 28.65 16.77 -10.11
C GLY A 3 27.90 15.66 -9.35
N PHE A 4 28.10 15.50 -8.02
CA PHE A 4 27.45 14.44 -7.25
C PHE A 4 26.06 14.80 -6.76
N THR A 5 25.71 16.09 -6.70
CA THR A 5 24.48 16.60 -6.12
C THR A 5 23.35 16.89 -7.11
N GLU A 6 23.58 16.71 -8.41
CA GLU A 6 22.59 16.95 -9.48
C GLU A 6 22.27 15.70 -10.30
N ASN A 7 22.60 14.52 -9.78
CA ASN A 7 22.32 13.25 -10.42
C ASN A 7 20.94 12.73 -9.95
N ARG A 8 20.14 12.21 -10.89
CA ARG A 8 18.83 11.59 -10.63
C ARG A 8 18.86 10.47 -9.56
N TRP A 9 19.99 9.79 -9.43
CA TRP A 9 20.16 8.75 -8.40
C TRP A 9 20.22 9.36 -7.00
N THR A 10 21.08 10.34 -6.79
CA THR A 10 21.30 10.97 -5.48
C THR A 10 20.20 11.96 -5.11
N SER A 11 19.56 12.61 -6.08
CA SER A 11 18.54 13.63 -5.82
C SER A 11 17.10 13.10 -5.84
N ALA A 12 16.87 11.88 -6.37
CA ALA A 12 15.53 11.33 -6.48
C ALA A 12 15.42 9.89 -5.97
N ILE A 13 16.21 8.91 -6.49
CA ILE A 13 16.03 7.49 -6.15
C ILE A 13 16.46 7.20 -4.71
N ILE A 14 17.69 7.56 -4.33
CA ILE A 14 18.20 7.30 -2.96
C ILE A 14 17.29 7.96 -1.91
N PRO A 15 16.95 9.26 -1.99
CA PRO A 15 16.04 9.84 -1.02
C PRO A 15 14.63 9.22 -1.04
N ALA A 16 14.16 8.74 -2.19
CA ALA A 16 12.89 8.02 -2.26
C ALA A 16 12.93 6.74 -1.43
N LEU A 17 13.96 5.94 -1.55
CA LEU A 17 14.14 4.71 -0.77
C LEU A 17 14.32 5.02 0.72
N LEU A 18 15.14 6.03 1.06
CA LEU A 18 15.38 6.46 2.45
C LEU A 18 14.13 6.99 3.15
N ILE A 19 13.14 7.47 2.42
CA ILE A 19 11.85 7.88 2.96
C ILE A 19 10.85 6.71 2.93
N HIS A 20 10.75 5.96 1.82
CA HIS A 20 9.73 4.93 1.63
C HIS A 20 9.97 3.66 2.45
N ILE A 21 11.24 3.26 2.71
CA ILE A 21 11.51 2.09 3.56
C ILE A 21 11.01 2.34 5.00
N PRO A 22 11.38 3.43 5.71
CA PRO A 22 10.80 3.72 7.01
C PRO A 22 9.28 3.73 7.04
N ILE A 23 8.64 4.49 6.15
CA ILE A 23 7.18 4.61 6.17
C ILE A 23 6.46 3.32 5.77
N GLY A 24 7.09 2.46 4.98
CA GLY A 24 6.55 1.14 4.61
C GLY A 24 6.49 0.14 5.77
N THR A 25 7.22 0.40 6.86
CA THR A 25 7.20 -0.45 8.06
C THR A 25 5.84 -0.45 8.79
N VAL A 26 4.91 0.41 8.39
CA VAL A 26 3.51 0.32 8.85
C VAL A 26 2.91 -1.08 8.61
N TYR A 27 3.35 -1.79 7.57
CA TYR A 27 2.91 -3.15 7.29
C TYR A 27 3.51 -4.22 8.24
N CYS A 28 4.47 -3.85 9.09
CA CYS A 28 5.00 -4.73 10.14
C CYS A 28 4.08 -4.79 11.38
N TRP A 29 2.90 -4.17 11.36
CA TRP A 29 1.96 -4.13 12.48
C TRP A 29 1.71 -5.51 13.09
N SER A 30 1.58 -6.54 12.28
CA SER A 30 1.34 -7.92 12.72
C SER A 30 2.46 -8.49 13.60
N VAL A 31 3.69 -7.96 13.52
CA VAL A 31 4.84 -8.41 14.31
C VAL A 31 4.66 -8.10 15.80
N PHE A 32 4.07 -6.95 16.11
CA PHE A 32 4.00 -6.48 17.50
C PHE A 32 2.57 -6.23 18.02
N LYS A 33 1.54 -6.37 17.18
CA LYS A 33 0.13 -6.18 17.59
C LYS A 33 -0.26 -6.99 18.82
N GLN A 34 0.03 -8.30 18.80
CA GLN A 34 -0.32 -9.19 19.91
C GLN A 34 0.43 -8.80 21.18
N LEU A 35 1.72 -8.48 21.07
CA LEU A 35 2.55 -8.06 22.20
C LEU A 35 2.05 -6.73 22.83
N ILE A 36 1.54 -5.81 22.01
CA ILE A 36 0.87 -4.60 22.52
C ILE A 36 -0.41 -4.99 23.26
N ALA A 37 -1.24 -5.89 22.70
CA ALA A 37 -2.48 -6.34 23.31
C ALA A 37 -2.22 -6.98 24.69
N ASP A 38 -1.25 -7.87 24.77
CA ASP A 38 -0.84 -8.55 25.99
C ASP A 38 -0.32 -7.55 27.04
N ARG A 39 0.54 -6.62 26.59
CA ARG A 39 1.15 -5.61 27.49
C ARG A 39 0.13 -4.63 28.06
N LEU A 40 -0.84 -4.20 27.23
CA LEU A 40 -1.85 -3.22 27.63
C LEU A 40 -3.12 -3.87 28.22
N HIS A 41 -3.15 -5.20 28.36
CA HIS A 41 -4.34 -5.98 28.78
C HIS A 41 -5.58 -5.62 27.95
N ALA A 42 -5.39 -5.39 26.64
CA ALA A 42 -6.44 -5.01 25.70
C ALA A 42 -6.75 -6.16 24.73
N SER A 43 -7.96 -6.15 24.15
CA SER A 43 -8.27 -7.14 23.09
C SER A 43 -7.45 -6.85 21.83
N PRO A 44 -7.00 -7.87 21.09
CA PRO A 44 -6.33 -7.68 19.80
C PRO A 44 -7.17 -6.86 18.81
N ALA A 45 -8.49 -7.00 18.84
CA ALA A 45 -9.42 -6.21 18.03
C ALA A 45 -9.40 -4.72 18.39
N SER A 46 -9.28 -4.38 19.68
CA SER A 46 -9.14 -2.98 20.10
C SER A 46 -7.81 -2.38 19.65
N VAL A 47 -6.72 -3.15 19.76
CA VAL A 47 -5.38 -2.72 19.36
C VAL A 47 -5.29 -2.52 17.84
N GLU A 48 -6.02 -3.32 17.04
CA GLU A 48 -6.08 -3.22 15.59
C GLU A 48 -6.51 -1.83 15.08
N TRP A 49 -7.27 -1.09 15.86
CA TRP A 49 -7.61 0.29 15.54
C TRP A 49 -6.38 1.20 15.38
N GLY A 50 -5.25 0.89 16.03
CA GLY A 50 -4.00 1.62 15.82
C GLY A 50 -3.54 1.59 14.36
N PHE A 51 -3.59 0.40 13.74
CA PHE A 51 -3.26 0.23 12.32
C PHE A 51 -4.31 0.88 11.40
N SER A 52 -5.60 0.63 11.66
CA SER A 52 -6.68 1.21 10.85
C SER A 52 -6.63 2.73 10.84
N LEU A 53 -6.36 3.36 11.98
CA LEU A 53 -6.16 4.80 12.09
C LEU A 53 -4.91 5.27 11.35
N ALA A 54 -3.79 4.52 11.42
CA ALA A 54 -2.57 4.87 10.70
C ALA A 54 -2.81 4.92 9.18
N ILE A 55 -3.51 3.93 8.63
CA ILE A 55 -3.87 3.90 7.20
C ILE A 55 -4.89 5.00 6.86
N PHE A 56 -5.87 5.26 7.74
CA PHE A 56 -6.82 6.34 7.54
C PHE A 56 -6.15 7.71 7.49
N PHE A 57 -5.31 8.03 8.47
CA PHE A 57 -4.59 9.29 8.50
C PHE A 57 -3.53 9.39 7.40
N LEU A 58 -2.94 8.28 6.96
CA LEU A 58 -2.08 8.23 5.77
C LEU A 58 -2.84 8.73 4.54
N GLY A 59 -3.95 8.11 4.20
CA GLY A 59 -4.71 8.50 3.01
C GLY A 59 -5.30 9.90 3.10
N MET A 60 -5.81 10.28 4.28
CA MET A 60 -6.38 11.63 4.48
C MET A 60 -5.29 12.70 4.46
N SER A 61 -4.16 12.52 5.11
CA SER A 61 -3.06 13.50 5.06
C SER A 61 -2.51 13.66 3.65
N ALA A 62 -2.37 12.57 2.89
CA ALA A 62 -2.00 12.62 1.48
C ALA A 62 -3.00 13.44 0.65
N ALA A 63 -4.32 13.31 0.90
CA ALA A 63 -5.35 14.09 0.22
C ALA A 63 -5.19 15.61 0.40
N PHE A 64 -4.57 16.04 1.48
CA PHE A 64 -4.34 17.46 1.76
C PHE A 64 -2.91 17.93 1.49
N ALA A 65 -1.92 17.03 1.46
CA ALA A 65 -0.51 17.38 1.34
C ALA A 65 -0.06 17.79 -0.07
N GLY A 66 -0.83 17.45 -1.11
CA GLY A 66 -0.45 17.69 -2.51
C GLY A 66 0.08 19.10 -2.79
N PRO A 67 -0.61 20.19 -2.42
CA PRO A 67 -0.13 21.55 -2.62
C PRO A 67 1.19 21.85 -1.88
N MET A 68 1.39 21.28 -0.69
CA MET A 68 2.65 21.45 0.05
C MET A 68 3.81 20.75 -0.66
N VAL A 69 3.58 19.54 -1.17
CA VAL A 69 4.57 18.77 -1.93
C VAL A 69 4.96 19.50 -3.23
N GLU A 70 3.99 20.09 -3.93
CA GLU A 70 4.28 20.89 -5.12
C GLU A 70 5.11 22.13 -4.77
N LYS A 71 4.70 22.89 -3.77
CA LYS A 71 5.34 24.16 -3.40
C LYS A 71 6.74 23.96 -2.82
N ASN A 72 6.94 23.00 -1.93
CA ASN A 72 8.21 22.82 -1.24
C ASN A 72 8.45 21.36 -0.81
N ILE A 73 9.20 20.64 -1.66
CA ILE A 73 9.51 19.24 -1.42
C ILE A 73 10.35 19.01 -0.15
N LYS A 74 11.24 19.94 0.20
CA LYS A 74 12.04 19.86 1.43
C LYS A 74 11.16 19.97 2.67
N LYS A 75 10.21 20.92 2.67
CA LYS A 75 9.25 21.07 3.77
C LYS A 75 8.40 19.81 3.93
N SER A 76 7.93 19.22 2.83
CA SER A 76 7.13 17.99 2.92
C SER A 76 7.93 16.79 3.43
N ALA A 77 9.19 16.63 3.00
CA ALA A 77 10.07 15.59 3.52
C ALA A 77 10.34 15.76 5.04
N LEU A 78 10.56 17.01 5.48
CA LEU A 78 10.77 17.31 6.90
C LEU A 78 9.51 17.03 7.75
N VAL A 79 8.34 17.47 7.29
CA VAL A 79 7.06 17.21 7.98
C VAL A 79 6.81 15.70 8.09
N SER A 80 7.04 14.95 7.01
CA SER A 80 6.92 13.49 7.03
C SER A 80 7.85 12.87 8.08
N MET A 81 9.14 13.25 8.07
CA MET A 81 10.12 12.74 9.03
C MET A 81 9.72 13.02 10.47
N VAL A 82 9.38 14.27 10.78
CA VAL A 82 9.02 14.67 12.16
C VAL A 82 7.78 13.92 12.64
N CYS A 83 6.71 13.92 11.85
CA CYS A 83 5.48 13.22 12.23
C CYS A 83 5.71 11.70 12.38
N PHE A 84 6.46 11.09 11.45
CA PHE A 84 6.72 9.65 11.49
C PHE A 84 7.53 9.27 12.73
N VAL A 85 8.65 9.94 12.95
CA VAL A 85 9.58 9.63 14.07
C VAL A 85 8.93 9.91 15.43
N VAL A 86 8.27 11.06 15.57
CA VAL A 86 7.56 11.43 16.82
C VAL A 86 6.42 10.44 17.10
N GLY A 87 5.64 10.09 16.07
CA GLY A 87 4.55 9.11 16.21
C GLY A 87 5.07 7.73 16.58
N PHE A 88 6.15 7.26 15.94
CA PHE A 88 6.74 5.95 16.21
C PHE A 88 7.36 5.89 17.61
N ALA A 89 8.16 6.88 18.02
CA ALA A 89 8.73 6.98 19.35
C ALA A 89 7.64 7.16 20.43
N GLY A 90 6.63 8.00 20.15
CA GLY A 90 5.49 8.22 21.05
C GLY A 90 4.65 6.94 21.26
N THR A 91 4.63 6.03 20.28
CA THR A 91 4.05 4.71 20.47
C THR A 91 4.81 3.90 21.50
N GLY A 92 6.14 3.91 21.47
CA GLY A 92 6.98 3.28 22.50
C GLY A 92 6.70 3.85 23.89
N VAL A 93 6.58 5.19 24.03
CA VAL A 93 6.17 5.84 25.28
C VAL A 93 4.79 5.38 25.74
N SER A 94 3.82 5.34 24.83
CA SER A 94 2.44 4.94 25.13
C SER A 94 2.35 3.50 25.64
N ILE A 95 3.14 2.59 25.04
CA ILE A 95 3.24 1.20 25.50
C ILE A 95 3.92 1.11 26.87
N ALA A 96 4.99 1.90 27.12
CA ALA A 96 5.68 1.93 28.39
C ALA A 96 4.76 2.39 29.52
N LEU A 97 3.87 3.35 29.24
CA LEU A 97 2.89 3.89 30.17
C LEU A 97 1.59 3.08 30.26
N ASN A 98 1.46 1.96 29.57
CA ASN A 98 0.24 1.15 29.44
C ASN A 98 -0.99 1.98 29.01
N PHE A 99 -0.81 2.91 28.05
CA PHE A 99 -1.82 3.88 27.61
C PHE A 99 -2.26 3.63 26.17
N LEU A 100 -3.29 2.81 25.97
CA LEU A 100 -3.82 2.45 24.64
C LEU A 100 -4.27 3.66 23.79
N PRO A 101 -4.98 4.67 24.33
CA PRO A 101 -5.31 5.86 23.53
C PRO A 101 -4.08 6.60 22.98
N GLY A 102 -2.96 6.56 23.71
CA GLY A 102 -1.68 7.08 23.23
C GLY A 102 -1.15 6.36 21.99
N VAL A 103 -1.34 5.04 21.90
CA VAL A 103 -1.02 4.27 20.68
C VAL A 103 -1.87 4.75 19.51
N PHE A 104 -3.17 5.02 19.68
CA PHE A 104 -4.04 5.54 18.63
C PHE A 104 -3.62 6.92 18.16
N ILE A 105 -3.22 7.80 19.09
CA ILE A 105 -2.76 9.14 18.76
C ILE A 105 -1.39 9.09 18.09
N CYS A 106 -0.43 8.38 18.67
CA CYS A 106 0.96 8.39 18.21
C CYS A 106 1.15 7.56 16.95
N TYR A 107 0.80 6.27 16.99
CA TYR A 107 0.91 5.37 15.83
C TYR A 107 -0.15 5.68 14.77
N GLY A 108 -1.40 5.80 15.21
CA GLY A 108 -2.53 6.02 14.32
C GLY A 108 -2.50 7.39 13.67
N ALA A 109 -2.60 8.47 14.45
CA ALA A 109 -2.78 9.80 13.89
C ALA A 109 -1.45 10.47 13.49
N ILE A 110 -0.52 10.64 14.42
CA ILE A 110 0.71 11.43 14.17
C ILE A 110 1.61 10.74 13.15
N MET A 111 1.91 9.45 13.36
CA MET A 111 2.71 8.67 12.41
C MET A 111 1.97 8.56 11.07
N GLY A 112 0.65 8.30 11.08
CA GLY A 112 -0.20 8.23 9.89
C GLY A 112 -0.13 9.48 9.02
N ILE A 113 -0.10 10.68 9.62
CA ILE A 113 0.12 11.93 8.89
C ILE A 113 1.51 11.94 8.23
N GLY A 114 2.54 11.52 8.96
CA GLY A 114 3.90 11.37 8.42
C GLY A 114 3.98 10.42 7.23
N LEU A 115 3.24 9.30 7.31
CA LEU A 115 3.12 8.31 6.24
C LEU A 115 2.58 8.91 4.94
N GLY A 116 1.46 9.62 4.99
CA GLY A 116 0.80 10.13 3.78
C GLY A 116 1.58 11.26 3.11
N VAL A 117 2.13 12.19 3.88
CA VAL A 117 3.03 13.23 3.34
C VAL A 117 4.28 12.60 2.74
N GLY A 118 4.87 11.61 3.44
CA GLY A 118 6.07 10.90 3.00
C GLY A 118 5.85 10.05 1.75
N TYR A 119 4.67 9.51 1.57
CA TYR A 119 4.34 8.73 0.37
C TYR A 119 4.31 9.59 -0.90
N LEU A 120 3.68 10.76 -0.85
CA LEU A 120 3.58 11.65 -2.02
C LEU A 120 4.90 12.30 -2.41
N THR A 121 5.75 12.62 -1.44
CA THR A 121 6.93 13.47 -1.62
C THR A 121 7.93 12.90 -2.64
N PRO A 122 8.40 11.64 -2.52
CA PRO A 122 9.33 11.07 -3.49
C PRO A 122 8.69 10.75 -4.83
N VAL A 123 7.43 10.29 -4.84
CA VAL A 123 6.73 9.90 -6.09
C VAL A 123 6.71 11.05 -7.08
N LYS A 124 6.27 12.24 -6.64
CA LYS A 124 6.27 13.41 -7.52
C LYS A 124 7.67 13.79 -7.98
N ASN A 125 8.65 13.71 -7.10
CA ASN A 125 10.03 14.06 -7.45
C ASN A 125 10.59 13.15 -8.54
N LEU A 126 10.36 11.84 -8.39
CA LEU A 126 10.80 10.84 -9.38
C LEU A 126 10.15 11.05 -10.75
N MET A 127 8.85 11.32 -10.79
CA MET A 127 8.16 11.61 -12.05
C MET A 127 8.73 12.83 -12.79
N LEU A 128 9.31 13.80 -12.08
CA LEU A 128 9.97 14.96 -12.70
C LEU A 128 11.38 14.63 -13.18
N TRP A 129 12.14 13.80 -12.46
CA TRP A 129 13.49 13.39 -12.86
C TRP A 129 13.51 12.34 -13.98
N PHE A 130 12.43 11.57 -14.14
CA PHE A 130 12.28 10.48 -15.11
C PHE A 130 11.05 10.70 -15.99
N SER A 131 11.03 11.83 -16.72
CA SER A 131 9.91 12.23 -17.57
C SER A 131 9.53 11.19 -18.62
N ASP A 132 10.52 10.44 -19.14
CA ASP A 132 10.35 9.48 -20.22
C ASP A 132 9.90 8.09 -19.72
N ASN A 133 10.20 7.76 -18.46
CA ASN A 133 9.90 6.46 -17.83
C ASN A 133 9.26 6.67 -16.46
N LYS A 134 8.14 7.40 -16.41
CA LYS A 134 7.45 7.77 -15.17
C LYS A 134 6.94 6.54 -14.39
N GLY A 135 6.49 5.51 -15.11
CA GLY A 135 6.01 4.27 -14.51
C GLY A 135 7.13 3.51 -13.81
N LEU A 136 8.27 3.27 -14.47
CA LEU A 136 9.44 2.65 -13.86
C LEU A 136 9.91 3.44 -12.63
N ALA A 137 9.97 4.75 -12.73
CA ALA A 137 10.41 5.61 -11.64
C ALA A 137 9.47 5.52 -10.42
N THR A 138 8.17 5.57 -10.63
CA THR A 138 7.18 5.39 -9.56
C THR A 138 7.20 3.98 -9.00
N GLY A 139 7.40 2.97 -9.84
CA GLY A 139 7.56 1.57 -9.43
C GLY A 139 8.74 1.36 -8.47
N ILE A 140 9.91 1.91 -8.80
CA ILE A 140 11.10 1.86 -7.94
C ILE A 140 10.87 2.56 -6.61
N ALA A 141 10.26 3.76 -6.64
CA ALA A 141 9.94 4.49 -5.42
C ALA A 141 9.06 3.69 -4.48
N VAL A 142 7.96 3.18 -5.02
CA VAL A 142 6.93 2.50 -4.25
C VAL A 142 7.35 1.05 -3.90
N ALA A 143 8.32 0.46 -4.64
CA ALA A 143 8.94 -0.82 -4.30
C ALA A 143 9.64 -0.76 -2.93
N GLY A 144 10.31 0.35 -2.60
CA GLY A 144 10.91 0.56 -1.27
C GLY A 144 9.88 0.43 -0.14
N PHE A 145 8.67 0.93 -0.35
CA PHE A 145 7.55 0.77 0.58
C PHE A 145 7.10 -0.70 0.69
N GLY A 146 7.07 -1.44 -0.43
CA GLY A 146 6.71 -2.86 -0.46
C GLY A 146 7.77 -3.77 0.21
N LEU A 147 9.05 -3.48 -0.01
CA LEU A 147 10.17 -4.23 0.59
C LEU A 147 10.35 -3.99 2.09
N ALA A 148 9.79 -2.91 2.62
CA ALA A 148 9.99 -2.51 4.01
C ALA A 148 9.62 -3.62 5.00
N LYS A 149 8.52 -4.33 4.76
CA LYS A 149 8.07 -5.45 5.61
C LYS A 149 9.09 -6.59 5.61
N ALA A 150 9.62 -6.95 4.45
CA ALA A 150 10.59 -8.04 4.32
C ALA A 150 11.91 -7.74 5.05
N ILE A 151 12.32 -6.47 5.09
CA ILE A 151 13.54 -6.02 5.76
C ILE A 151 13.31 -5.80 7.26
N ALA A 152 12.22 -5.10 7.59
CA ALA A 152 12.00 -4.63 8.95
C ALA A 152 11.40 -5.68 9.87
N SER A 153 10.56 -6.62 9.38
CA SER A 153 9.96 -7.63 10.24
C SER A 153 10.98 -8.51 10.96
N PRO A 154 11.99 -9.11 10.29
CA PRO A 154 13.02 -9.89 10.99
C PRO A 154 13.83 -9.05 11.98
N LEU A 155 14.12 -7.79 11.62
CA LEU A 155 14.85 -6.87 12.50
C LEU A 155 14.03 -6.52 13.74
N MET A 156 12.72 -6.27 13.58
CA MET A 156 11.81 -5.99 14.69
C MET A 156 11.69 -7.21 15.62
N GLU A 157 11.51 -8.40 15.08
CA GLU A 157 11.46 -9.65 15.86
C GLU A 157 12.76 -9.87 16.65
N TYR A 158 13.92 -9.67 16.02
CA TYR A 158 15.22 -9.75 16.70
C TYR A 158 15.35 -8.74 17.83
N LEU A 159 14.99 -7.47 17.59
CA LEU A 159 15.06 -6.43 18.61
C LEU A 159 14.06 -6.69 19.75
N ILE A 160 12.85 -7.14 19.44
CA ILE A 160 11.86 -7.51 20.47
C ILE A 160 12.41 -8.61 21.37
N GLY A 161 13.02 -9.64 20.77
CA GLY A 161 13.60 -10.77 21.50
C GLY A 161 14.83 -10.42 22.33
N THR A 162 15.60 -9.40 21.95
CA THR A 162 16.87 -9.04 22.61
C THR A 162 16.74 -7.87 23.60
N VAL A 163 16.00 -6.80 23.22
CA VAL A 163 15.91 -5.56 24.02
C VAL A 163 14.49 -5.23 24.45
N GLY A 164 13.51 -5.99 23.99
CA GLY A 164 12.09 -5.85 24.33
C GLY A 164 11.34 -4.87 23.44
N LEU A 165 10.00 -4.96 23.52
CA LEU A 165 9.06 -4.23 22.65
C LEU A 165 9.26 -2.71 22.69
N VAL A 166 9.33 -2.11 23.86
CA VAL A 166 9.44 -0.65 24.03
C VAL A 166 10.76 -0.12 23.47
N SER A 167 11.87 -0.78 23.79
CA SER A 167 13.20 -0.40 23.30
C SER A 167 13.31 -0.51 21.78
N MET A 168 12.66 -1.50 21.16
CA MET A 168 12.59 -1.65 19.72
C MET A 168 12.01 -0.39 19.06
N PHE A 169 10.92 0.18 19.61
CA PHE A 169 10.33 1.42 19.07
C PHE A 169 11.31 2.60 19.12
N PHE A 170 12.07 2.76 20.20
CA PHE A 170 13.04 3.87 20.31
C PHE A 170 14.26 3.69 19.40
N ILE A 171 14.81 2.47 19.33
CA ILE A 171 15.95 2.14 18.45
C ILE A 171 15.56 2.41 17.00
N LEU A 172 14.42 1.88 16.56
CA LEU A 172 13.98 2.07 15.17
C LEU A 172 13.56 3.51 14.89
N ALA A 173 12.98 4.24 15.85
CA ALA A 173 12.73 5.67 15.69
C ALA A 173 14.03 6.45 15.41
N ALA A 174 15.11 6.13 16.11
CA ALA A 174 16.42 6.75 15.87
C ALA A 174 16.99 6.37 14.49
N VAL A 175 16.94 5.11 14.10
CA VAL A 175 17.38 4.63 12.77
C VAL A 175 16.59 5.30 11.66
N TYR A 176 15.26 5.34 11.78
CA TYR A 176 14.38 5.97 10.79
C TYR A 176 14.56 7.49 10.75
N ALA A 177 14.83 8.14 11.88
CA ALA A 177 15.17 9.56 11.91
C ALA A 177 16.43 9.84 11.07
N VAL A 178 17.48 9.04 11.23
CA VAL A 178 18.71 9.19 10.42
C VAL A 178 18.44 8.94 8.94
N MET A 179 17.74 7.86 8.59
CA MET A 179 17.41 7.54 7.19
C MET A 179 16.62 8.65 6.53
N MET A 180 15.52 9.09 7.16
CA MET A 180 14.65 10.13 6.61
C MET A 180 15.33 11.50 6.60
N PHE A 181 16.20 11.80 7.56
CA PHE A 181 17.00 13.03 7.58
C PHE A 181 17.99 13.08 6.41
N VAL A 182 18.70 11.98 6.14
CA VAL A 182 19.56 11.88 4.95
C VAL A 182 18.72 12.02 3.69
N GLY A 183 17.56 11.37 3.61
CA GLY A 183 16.60 11.54 2.52
C GLY A 183 16.16 13.00 2.33
N PHE A 184 15.85 13.71 3.43
CA PHE A 184 15.54 15.14 3.41
C PHE A 184 16.70 15.99 2.89
N LEU A 185 17.92 15.69 3.27
CA LEU A 185 19.10 16.43 2.81
C LEU A 185 19.34 16.24 1.31
N LEU A 186 19.16 15.02 0.81
CA LEU A 186 19.45 14.65 -0.58
C LEU A 186 18.35 15.05 -1.56
N ILE A 187 17.06 15.00 -1.16
CA ILE A 187 15.95 15.21 -2.09
C ILE A 187 15.99 16.62 -2.70
N LYS A 188 16.00 16.68 -4.04
CA LYS A 188 16.04 17.93 -4.81
C LYS A 188 15.16 17.80 -6.05
N ARG A 189 14.61 18.91 -6.51
CA ARG A 189 13.94 19.03 -7.80
C ARG A 189 14.98 19.06 -8.94
N PRO A 190 14.60 18.66 -10.18
CA PRO A 190 15.45 18.84 -11.35
C PRO A 190 15.82 20.31 -11.56
N ALA A 191 17.01 20.55 -12.17
CA ALA A 191 17.43 21.89 -12.52
C ALA A 191 16.41 22.54 -13.48
N GLY A 192 16.14 23.84 -13.27
CA GLY A 192 15.16 24.58 -14.07
C GLY A 192 13.69 24.37 -13.68
N TRP A 193 13.38 23.45 -12.73
CA TRP A 193 12.00 23.33 -12.24
C TRP A 193 11.66 24.52 -11.32
N VAL A 194 10.61 25.24 -11.67
CA VAL A 194 10.10 26.37 -10.88
C VAL A 194 8.65 26.09 -10.51
N TYR A 195 8.31 26.35 -9.26
CA TYR A 195 6.93 26.31 -8.81
C TYR A 195 6.13 27.46 -9.43
N ASP A 196 5.13 27.14 -10.22
CA ASP A 196 4.22 28.12 -10.78
C ASP A 196 2.83 28.01 -10.10
N PRO A 197 2.45 28.99 -9.27
CA PRO A 197 1.17 28.99 -8.59
C PRO A 197 -0.02 28.93 -9.53
N ALA A 198 0.05 29.60 -10.69
CA ALA A 198 -1.04 29.70 -11.64
C ALA A 198 -1.37 28.36 -12.31
N THR A 199 -0.34 27.53 -12.54
CA THR A 199 -0.51 26.23 -13.22
C THR A 199 -0.58 25.04 -12.24
N SER A 200 -0.13 25.23 -10.99
CA SER A 200 -0.11 24.19 -9.96
C SER A 200 -1.40 24.12 -9.13
N HIS A 201 -2.25 25.14 -9.19
CA HIS A 201 -3.52 25.21 -8.46
C HIS A 201 -4.71 24.79 -9.32
N VAL A 202 -4.88 23.49 -9.55
CA VAL A 202 -6.20 23.01 -9.94
C VAL A 202 -7.05 22.91 -8.67
N SER A 203 -8.19 23.59 -8.66
CA SER A 203 -9.11 23.50 -7.53
C SER A 203 -9.54 22.05 -7.30
N ARG A 204 -9.42 21.57 -6.06
CA ARG A 204 -9.94 20.25 -5.67
C ARG A 204 -11.39 20.06 -6.12
N LYS A 205 -12.22 21.12 -6.03
CA LYS A 205 -13.62 21.10 -6.49
C LYS A 205 -13.72 20.76 -7.96
N THR A 206 -12.82 21.25 -8.80
CA THR A 206 -12.79 20.96 -10.25
C THR A 206 -12.44 19.49 -10.52
N ILE A 207 -11.49 18.91 -9.78
CA ILE A 207 -11.12 17.50 -9.89
C ILE A 207 -12.31 16.61 -9.46
N LEU A 208 -12.91 16.88 -8.32
CA LEU A 208 -14.03 16.11 -7.76
C LEU A 208 -15.30 16.16 -8.62
N LYS A 209 -15.46 17.16 -9.51
CA LYS A 209 -16.57 17.22 -10.47
C LYS A 209 -16.38 16.32 -11.69
N LYS A 210 -15.18 15.80 -11.92
CA LYS A 210 -14.89 14.97 -13.12
C LYS A 210 -15.26 13.50 -12.87
N PRO A 211 -16.16 12.88 -13.66
CA PRO A 211 -16.51 11.47 -13.51
C PRO A 211 -15.31 10.52 -13.59
N VAL A 212 -14.31 10.87 -14.44
CA VAL A 212 -13.04 10.13 -14.58
C VAL A 212 -12.32 10.01 -13.24
N PHE A 213 -12.34 11.05 -12.40
CA PHE A 213 -11.73 10.98 -11.06
C PHE A 213 -12.38 9.89 -10.21
N TRP A 214 -13.71 9.87 -10.16
CA TRP A 214 -14.45 8.88 -9.34
C TRP A 214 -14.31 7.46 -9.88
N GLY A 215 -14.24 7.29 -11.20
CA GLY A 215 -13.98 5.98 -11.80
C GLY A 215 -12.60 5.43 -11.40
N ILE A 216 -11.55 6.26 -11.42
CA ILE A 216 -10.21 5.88 -10.96
C ILE A 216 -10.24 5.63 -9.44
N TRP A 217 -10.89 6.49 -8.67
CA TRP A 217 -11.01 6.37 -7.21
C TRP A 217 -11.68 5.07 -6.79
N ILE A 218 -12.82 4.71 -7.41
CA ILE A 218 -13.55 3.46 -7.13
C ILE A 218 -12.69 2.24 -7.49
N ALA A 219 -12.09 2.24 -8.69
CA ALA A 219 -11.23 1.14 -9.11
C ALA A 219 -10.06 0.94 -8.14
N PHE A 220 -9.42 2.02 -7.71
CA PHE A 220 -8.32 2.00 -6.77
C PHE A 220 -8.78 1.61 -5.35
N TYR A 221 -9.91 2.13 -4.87
CA TYR A 221 -10.51 1.74 -3.60
C TYR A 221 -10.77 0.24 -3.52
N ILE A 222 -11.37 -0.34 -4.57
CA ILE A 222 -11.65 -1.78 -4.63
C ILE A 222 -10.35 -2.58 -4.67
N ASN A 223 -9.37 -2.16 -5.47
CA ASN A 223 -8.07 -2.83 -5.53
C ASN A 223 -7.44 -2.94 -4.14
N ILE A 224 -7.47 -1.84 -3.37
CA ILE A 224 -6.91 -1.81 -2.01
C ILE A 224 -7.76 -2.65 -1.06
N THR A 225 -9.08 -2.51 -1.10
CA THR A 225 -10.01 -3.25 -0.24
C THR A 225 -9.82 -4.75 -0.38
N CYS A 226 -9.77 -5.26 -1.62
CA CYS A 226 -9.57 -6.68 -1.90
C CYS A 226 -8.17 -7.16 -1.47
N GLY A 227 -7.13 -6.37 -1.75
CA GLY A 227 -5.77 -6.70 -1.32
C GLY A 227 -5.63 -6.76 0.20
N LEU A 228 -6.13 -5.74 0.92
CA LEU A 228 -6.09 -5.72 2.39
C LEU A 228 -6.92 -6.86 3.00
N ALA A 229 -8.08 -7.17 2.42
CA ALA A 229 -8.91 -8.29 2.85
C ALA A 229 -8.15 -9.62 2.78
N LEU A 230 -7.44 -9.90 1.68
CA LEU A 230 -6.62 -11.11 1.55
C LEU A 230 -5.40 -11.08 2.45
N ILE A 231 -4.62 -9.99 2.46
CA ILE A 231 -3.42 -9.85 3.28
C ILE A 231 -3.73 -10.03 4.77
N SER A 232 -4.88 -9.54 5.24
CA SER A 232 -5.28 -9.67 6.64
C SER A 232 -5.66 -11.11 7.03
N GLN A 233 -6.12 -11.91 6.08
CA GLN A 233 -6.58 -13.29 6.29
C GLN A 233 -5.61 -14.34 5.74
N GLU A 234 -4.50 -13.93 5.13
CA GLU A 234 -3.57 -14.81 4.40
C GLU A 234 -3.10 -16.00 5.26
N LYS A 235 -2.68 -15.71 6.49
CA LYS A 235 -2.23 -16.74 7.43
C LYS A 235 -3.33 -17.74 7.75
N ASP A 236 -4.55 -17.26 7.96
CA ASP A 236 -5.70 -18.10 8.36
C ASP A 236 -6.20 -18.91 7.16
N ILE A 237 -6.20 -18.36 5.95
CA ILE A 237 -6.49 -19.09 4.72
C ILE A 237 -5.50 -20.24 4.53
N LEU A 238 -4.19 -19.97 4.69
CA LEU A 238 -3.16 -21.01 4.58
C LEU A 238 -3.28 -22.07 5.65
N HIS A 239 -3.61 -21.65 6.89
CA HIS A 239 -3.85 -22.57 8.00
C HIS A 239 -4.99 -23.54 7.68
N ASP A 240 -6.12 -23.06 7.17
CA ASP A 240 -7.27 -23.91 6.83
C ASP A 240 -6.94 -24.86 5.67
N VAL A 241 -6.29 -24.36 4.62
CA VAL A 241 -5.89 -25.20 3.47
C VAL A 241 -4.90 -26.29 3.88
N LEU A 242 -3.87 -25.94 4.67
CA LEU A 242 -2.87 -26.91 5.12
C LEU A 242 -3.46 -27.93 6.11
N ARG A 243 -4.44 -27.52 6.94
CA ARG A 243 -5.10 -28.44 7.88
C ARG A 243 -5.82 -29.58 7.19
N ALA A 244 -6.31 -29.38 5.97
CA ALA A 244 -6.98 -30.41 5.18
C ALA A 244 -6.04 -31.49 4.65
N PHE A 245 -4.72 -31.33 4.71
CA PHE A 245 -3.78 -32.35 4.26
C PHE A 245 -3.69 -33.54 5.25
N PRO A 246 -3.67 -34.80 4.75
CA PRO A 246 -3.66 -36.00 5.59
C PRO A 246 -2.56 -36.02 6.66
N GLN A 247 -1.36 -35.53 6.31
CA GLN A 247 -0.21 -35.49 7.24
C GLN A 247 -0.41 -34.54 8.42
N TYR A 248 -1.34 -33.61 8.32
CA TYR A 248 -1.61 -32.63 9.37
C TYR A 248 -2.95 -32.84 10.08
N ALA A 249 -3.86 -33.65 9.49
CA ALA A 249 -5.25 -33.81 9.94
C ALA A 249 -5.35 -34.20 11.43
N ASN A 250 -4.49 -35.10 11.89
CA ASN A 250 -4.52 -35.66 13.26
C ASN A 250 -3.57 -35.00 14.25
N LEU A 251 -2.90 -33.90 13.86
CA LEU A 251 -2.01 -33.18 14.77
C LEU A 251 -2.81 -32.35 15.78
N SER A 252 -2.35 -32.30 17.02
CA SER A 252 -2.88 -31.33 17.98
C SER A 252 -2.64 -29.90 17.52
N PRO A 253 -3.44 -28.90 17.91
CA PRO A 253 -3.30 -27.52 17.44
C PRO A 253 -1.88 -26.96 17.59
N ALA A 254 -1.20 -27.23 18.71
CA ALA A 254 0.16 -26.76 18.96
C ALA A 254 1.19 -27.43 18.02
N LYS A 255 1.11 -28.75 17.82
CA LYS A 255 2.00 -29.49 16.91
C LYS A 255 1.75 -29.07 15.44
N PHE A 256 0.51 -28.86 15.06
CA PHE A 256 0.17 -28.37 13.74
C PHE A 256 0.74 -26.97 13.50
N ALA A 257 0.50 -26.01 14.39
CA ALA A 257 1.04 -24.66 14.28
C ALA A 257 2.57 -24.67 14.15
N ALA A 258 3.27 -25.49 14.94
CA ALA A 258 4.73 -25.64 14.85
C ALA A 258 5.15 -26.22 13.49
N ALA A 259 4.45 -27.25 13.00
CA ALA A 259 4.78 -27.90 11.72
C ALA A 259 4.64 -27.00 10.50
N ILE A 260 3.64 -26.09 10.50
CA ILE A 260 3.38 -25.22 9.33
C ILE A 260 4.00 -23.83 9.45
N SER A 261 4.56 -23.43 10.59
CA SER A 261 5.08 -22.09 10.82
C SER A 261 6.12 -21.65 9.78
N GLY A 262 7.05 -22.54 9.43
CA GLY A 262 8.06 -22.29 8.40
C GLY A 262 7.44 -22.13 7.00
N ILE A 263 6.43 -22.94 6.67
CA ILE A 263 5.73 -22.85 5.39
C ILE A 263 4.99 -21.52 5.28
N ILE A 264 4.24 -21.15 6.32
CA ILE A 264 3.54 -19.86 6.37
C ILE A 264 4.53 -18.71 6.24
N GLY A 265 5.63 -18.72 7.00
CA GLY A 265 6.65 -17.69 6.92
C GLY A 265 7.23 -17.53 5.51
N LEU A 266 7.53 -18.65 4.84
CA LEU A 266 8.01 -18.65 3.46
C LEU A 266 6.96 -18.07 2.49
N VAL A 267 5.70 -18.49 2.61
CA VAL A 267 4.61 -17.98 1.73
C VAL A 267 4.43 -16.48 1.91
N LEU A 268 4.40 -15.98 3.14
CA LEU A 268 4.29 -14.54 3.42
C LEU A 268 5.49 -13.74 2.85
N ALA A 269 6.69 -14.31 2.91
CA ALA A 269 7.88 -13.69 2.33
C ALA A 269 7.79 -13.65 0.79
N VAL A 270 7.40 -14.75 0.15
CA VAL A 270 7.21 -14.84 -1.31
C VAL A 270 6.09 -13.89 -1.75
N ASP A 271 4.99 -13.81 -1.02
CA ASP A 271 3.89 -12.88 -1.28
C ASP A 271 4.36 -11.42 -1.28
N SER A 272 5.21 -11.04 -0.33
CA SER A 272 5.83 -9.70 -0.29
C SER A 272 6.73 -9.43 -1.51
N VAL A 273 7.42 -10.46 -2.03
CA VAL A 273 8.20 -10.36 -3.28
C VAL A 273 7.26 -10.14 -4.47
N PHE A 274 6.15 -10.87 -4.55
CA PHE A 274 5.15 -10.67 -5.62
C PHE A 274 4.52 -9.26 -5.56
N ASN A 275 4.21 -8.76 -4.37
CA ASN A 275 3.75 -7.37 -4.19
C ASN A 275 4.76 -6.37 -4.76
N THR A 276 6.04 -6.53 -4.43
CA THR A 276 7.12 -5.65 -4.88
C THR A 276 7.36 -5.77 -6.39
N ALA A 277 7.39 -6.99 -6.91
CA ALA A 277 7.52 -7.26 -8.34
C ALA A 277 6.34 -6.67 -9.13
N GLY A 278 5.13 -6.76 -8.60
CA GLY A 278 3.94 -6.13 -9.15
C GLY A 278 4.08 -4.60 -9.23
N ARG A 279 4.63 -3.96 -8.20
CA ARG A 279 4.90 -2.50 -8.20
C ARG A 279 5.81 -2.08 -9.34
N VAL A 280 6.89 -2.80 -9.56
CA VAL A 280 7.84 -2.49 -10.65
C VAL A 280 7.28 -2.94 -12.00
N GLY A 281 6.78 -4.17 -12.10
CA GLY A 281 6.35 -4.78 -13.36
C GLY A 281 5.17 -4.06 -13.99
N PHE A 282 4.07 -3.86 -13.27
CA PHE A 282 2.88 -3.20 -13.81
C PHE A 282 3.12 -1.72 -14.12
N SER A 283 3.88 -1.01 -13.30
CA SER A 283 4.18 0.39 -13.58
C SER A 283 5.12 0.54 -14.76
N THR A 284 6.11 -0.33 -14.94
CA THR A 284 6.97 -0.37 -16.13
C THR A 284 6.15 -0.74 -17.37
N LEU A 285 5.26 -1.74 -17.27
CA LEU A 285 4.34 -2.09 -18.35
C LEU A 285 3.52 -0.86 -18.79
N SER A 286 3.12 -0.01 -17.84
CA SER A 286 2.36 1.20 -18.16
C SER A 286 3.12 2.18 -19.08
N ASP A 287 4.44 2.22 -19.05
CA ASP A 287 5.24 3.09 -19.89
C ASP A 287 5.20 2.67 -21.37
N HIS A 288 4.96 1.38 -21.63
CA HIS A 288 4.86 0.82 -22.99
C HIS A 288 3.44 0.85 -23.56
N LEU A 289 2.46 1.26 -22.76
CA LEU A 289 1.05 1.29 -23.20
C LEU A 289 0.58 2.72 -23.50
N LYS A 290 -0.15 2.89 -24.59
CA LYS A 290 -0.79 4.19 -24.92
C LYS A 290 -1.84 4.61 -23.89
N ARG A 291 -2.51 3.62 -23.27
CA ARG A 291 -3.60 3.82 -22.32
C ARG A 291 -3.27 3.11 -21.01
N ARG A 292 -3.03 3.88 -19.95
CA ARG A 292 -2.64 3.35 -18.62
C ARG A 292 -3.76 2.58 -17.93
N GLU A 293 -5.02 2.85 -18.28
CA GLU A 293 -6.18 2.10 -17.81
C GLU A 293 -6.09 0.61 -18.14
N THR A 294 -5.41 0.28 -19.23
CA THR A 294 -5.21 -1.12 -19.67
C THR A 294 -4.44 -1.93 -18.62
N VAL A 295 -3.50 -1.30 -17.89
CA VAL A 295 -2.79 -1.99 -16.79
C VAL A 295 -3.76 -2.41 -15.69
N TYR A 296 -4.65 -1.51 -15.29
CA TYR A 296 -5.67 -1.84 -14.29
C TYR A 296 -6.65 -2.90 -14.79
N GLN A 297 -7.02 -2.87 -16.08
CA GLN A 297 -7.82 -3.93 -16.69
C GLN A 297 -7.12 -5.30 -16.59
N VAL A 298 -5.81 -5.35 -16.90
CA VAL A 298 -5.01 -6.59 -16.76
C VAL A 298 -4.98 -7.06 -15.30
N ILE A 299 -4.73 -6.16 -14.35
CA ILE A 299 -4.73 -6.47 -12.92
C ILE A 299 -6.08 -7.09 -12.50
N PHE A 300 -7.20 -6.47 -12.86
CA PHE A 300 -8.51 -6.96 -12.44
C PHE A 300 -8.93 -8.26 -13.15
N ILE A 301 -8.63 -8.41 -14.45
CA ILE A 301 -8.88 -9.65 -15.19
C ILE A 301 -8.05 -10.80 -14.58
N MET A 302 -6.78 -10.56 -14.29
CA MET A 302 -5.92 -11.55 -13.64
C MET A 302 -6.46 -11.92 -12.26
N SER A 303 -6.86 -10.93 -11.45
CA SER A 303 -7.43 -11.16 -10.10
C SER A 303 -8.72 -11.95 -10.15
N ILE A 304 -9.63 -11.63 -11.08
CA ILE A 304 -10.87 -12.40 -11.33
C ILE A 304 -10.52 -13.84 -11.73
N ALA A 305 -9.59 -14.02 -12.67
CA ALA A 305 -9.24 -15.35 -13.16
C ALA A 305 -8.69 -16.27 -12.06
N VAL A 306 -7.80 -15.75 -11.18
CA VAL A 306 -7.25 -16.56 -10.08
C VAL A 306 -8.24 -16.78 -8.95
N CYS A 307 -9.16 -15.86 -8.69
CA CYS A 307 -10.26 -16.06 -7.75
C CYS A 307 -11.23 -17.15 -8.29
N LEU A 308 -11.58 -17.11 -9.57
CA LEU A 308 -12.41 -18.15 -10.20
C LEU A 308 -11.69 -19.50 -10.20
N LEU A 309 -10.39 -19.52 -10.50
CA LEU A 309 -9.59 -20.75 -10.40
C LEU A 309 -9.71 -21.37 -9.02
N GLN A 310 -9.58 -20.58 -7.96
CA GLN A 310 -9.73 -21.04 -6.58
C GLN A 310 -11.15 -21.56 -6.31
N ILE A 311 -12.20 -20.82 -6.73
CA ILE A 311 -13.60 -21.21 -6.53
C ILE A 311 -13.91 -22.55 -7.21
N PHE A 312 -13.43 -22.76 -8.45
CA PHE A 312 -13.68 -23.98 -9.21
C PHE A 312 -12.75 -25.13 -8.86
N THR A 313 -11.72 -24.91 -8.06
CA THR A 313 -10.83 -25.95 -7.58
C THR A 313 -11.42 -26.58 -6.31
N ASN A 314 -12.46 -27.41 -6.48
CA ASN A 314 -13.14 -28.09 -5.37
C ASN A 314 -12.38 -29.31 -4.82
N SER A 315 -11.20 -29.62 -5.34
CA SER A 315 -10.38 -30.74 -4.89
C SER A 315 -9.56 -30.37 -3.66
N ILE A 316 -9.65 -31.19 -2.62
CA ILE A 316 -8.78 -31.09 -1.45
C ILE A 316 -7.36 -31.54 -1.88
N GLY A 317 -6.34 -30.87 -1.33
CA GLY A 317 -4.95 -31.26 -1.55
C GLY A 317 -4.14 -30.27 -2.39
N ASN A 318 -3.17 -30.79 -3.14
CA ASN A 318 -2.18 -29.96 -3.85
C ASN A 318 -2.80 -28.98 -4.84
N ALA A 319 -3.84 -29.37 -5.57
CA ALA A 319 -4.47 -28.47 -6.56
C ALA A 319 -5.10 -27.24 -5.88
N LEU A 320 -5.80 -27.42 -4.77
CA LEU A 320 -6.36 -26.30 -4.00
C LEU A 320 -5.25 -25.41 -3.43
N LEU A 321 -4.18 -25.99 -2.89
CA LEU A 321 -3.05 -25.22 -2.37
C LEU A 321 -2.44 -24.35 -3.46
N TRP A 322 -2.17 -24.90 -4.65
CA TRP A 322 -1.61 -24.11 -5.75
C TRP A 322 -2.56 -23.03 -6.26
N ALA A 323 -3.87 -23.31 -6.31
CA ALA A 323 -4.86 -22.29 -6.68
C ALA A 323 -4.90 -21.15 -5.66
N VAL A 324 -4.84 -21.46 -4.36
CA VAL A 324 -4.78 -20.46 -3.28
C VAL A 324 -3.48 -19.66 -3.34
N LEU A 325 -2.33 -20.29 -3.51
CA LEU A 325 -1.05 -19.60 -3.66
C LEU A 325 -1.04 -18.68 -4.88
N ALA A 326 -1.54 -19.14 -6.03
CA ALA A 326 -1.67 -18.32 -7.23
C ALA A 326 -2.58 -17.11 -6.98
N MET A 327 -3.70 -17.30 -6.30
CA MET A 327 -4.61 -16.22 -5.93
C MET A 327 -3.91 -15.20 -5.02
N LEU A 328 -3.31 -15.63 -3.92
CA LEU A 328 -2.64 -14.74 -2.98
C LEU A 328 -1.54 -13.93 -3.68
N PHE A 329 -0.61 -14.59 -4.36
CA PHE A 329 0.53 -13.94 -4.99
C PHE A 329 0.14 -13.00 -6.13
N LEU A 330 -0.77 -13.40 -7.02
CA LEU A 330 -1.14 -12.58 -8.17
C LEU A 330 -2.07 -11.43 -7.79
N VAL A 331 -2.99 -11.63 -6.86
CA VAL A 331 -3.81 -10.51 -6.33
C VAL A 331 -2.92 -9.50 -5.60
N ASN A 332 -1.95 -9.97 -4.82
CA ASN A 332 -1.04 -9.06 -4.12
C ASN A 332 -0.05 -8.36 -5.07
N ALA A 333 0.39 -9.02 -6.14
CA ALA A 333 1.11 -8.35 -7.23
C ALA A 333 0.25 -7.26 -7.88
N GLY A 334 -1.03 -7.52 -8.15
CA GLY A 334 -2.00 -6.55 -8.66
C GLY A 334 -2.26 -5.40 -7.68
N TYR A 335 -2.34 -5.69 -6.37
CA TYR A 335 -2.42 -4.68 -5.32
C TYR A 335 -1.23 -3.72 -5.37
N GLY A 336 -0.01 -4.26 -5.41
CA GLY A 336 1.21 -3.46 -5.53
C GLY A 336 1.26 -2.66 -6.83
N GLY A 337 0.92 -3.30 -7.95
CA GLY A 337 0.87 -2.69 -9.28
C GLY A 337 -0.12 -1.54 -9.39
N GLY A 338 -1.28 -1.66 -8.75
CA GLY A 338 -2.28 -0.59 -8.68
C GLY A 338 -1.73 0.68 -8.02
N PHE A 339 -1.01 0.54 -6.91
CA PHE A 339 -0.39 1.69 -6.24
C PHE A 339 0.66 2.40 -7.10
N SER A 340 1.52 1.65 -7.76
CA SER A 340 2.63 2.24 -8.53
C SER A 340 2.19 2.80 -9.88
N THR A 341 1.13 2.24 -10.49
CA THR A 341 0.58 2.73 -11.76
C THR A 341 -0.35 3.95 -11.56
N LEU A 342 -0.91 4.14 -10.36
CA LEU A 342 -1.85 5.22 -10.08
C LEU A 342 -1.32 6.62 -10.46
N PRO A 343 -0.10 7.05 -10.07
CA PRO A 343 0.38 8.38 -10.39
C PRO A 343 0.46 8.64 -11.91
N VAL A 344 0.91 7.64 -12.68
CA VAL A 344 1.00 7.78 -14.15
C VAL A 344 -0.36 7.74 -14.83
N LEU A 345 -1.34 7.00 -14.29
CA LEU A 345 -2.72 7.05 -14.75
C LEU A 345 -3.34 8.44 -14.51
N LEU A 346 -3.12 9.01 -13.33
CA LEU A 346 -3.58 10.36 -13.01
C LEU A 346 -2.87 11.43 -13.85
N ASP A 347 -1.57 11.26 -14.12
CA ASP A 347 -0.82 12.13 -15.01
C ASP A 347 -1.42 12.16 -16.43
N GLN A 348 -1.83 11.01 -16.96
CA GLN A 348 -2.49 10.90 -18.27
C GLN A 348 -3.78 11.70 -18.34
N HIS A 349 -4.60 11.71 -17.29
CA HIS A 349 -5.92 12.36 -17.30
C HIS A 349 -5.92 13.80 -16.79
N PHE A 350 -4.99 14.16 -15.94
CA PHE A 350 -5.00 15.46 -15.23
C PHE A 350 -3.73 16.27 -15.44
N GLY A 351 -2.68 15.67 -16.03
CA GLY A 351 -1.41 16.30 -16.33
C GLY A 351 -0.43 16.35 -15.15
N THR A 352 0.86 16.36 -15.46
CA THR A 352 1.98 16.29 -14.51
C THR A 352 1.96 17.42 -13.46
N LYS A 353 1.49 18.61 -13.84
CA LYS A 353 1.44 19.77 -12.95
C LYS A 353 0.47 19.60 -11.77
N THR A 354 -0.54 18.74 -11.92
CA THR A 354 -1.59 18.54 -10.90
C THR A 354 -1.49 17.20 -10.20
N VAL A 355 -0.52 16.38 -10.58
CA VAL A 355 -0.44 14.98 -10.15
C VAL A 355 -0.33 14.82 -8.63
N SER A 356 0.39 15.68 -7.92
CA SER A 356 0.45 15.57 -6.45
C SER A 356 -0.91 15.82 -5.79
N THR A 357 -1.70 16.76 -6.33
CA THR A 357 -3.04 17.05 -5.81
C THR A 357 -4.02 15.93 -6.17
N THR A 358 -4.04 15.48 -7.44
CA THR A 358 -4.94 14.40 -7.88
C THR A 358 -4.59 13.07 -7.23
N HIS A 359 -3.29 12.75 -7.12
CA HIS A 359 -2.82 11.56 -6.45
C HIS A 359 -3.17 11.58 -4.97
N GLY A 360 -2.86 12.69 -4.28
CA GLY A 360 -3.24 12.85 -2.88
C GLY A 360 -4.74 12.64 -2.65
N LEU A 361 -5.60 13.31 -3.45
CA LEU A 361 -7.05 13.13 -3.37
C LEU A 361 -7.46 11.67 -3.60
N THR A 362 -6.85 10.98 -4.57
CA THR A 362 -7.16 9.57 -4.85
C THR A 362 -6.68 8.65 -3.72
N LEU A 363 -5.60 9.00 -3.01
CA LEU A 363 -5.16 8.24 -1.84
C LEU A 363 -6.14 8.28 -0.65
N SER A 364 -7.15 9.17 -0.66
CA SER A 364 -8.28 9.05 0.27
C SER A 364 -9.01 7.70 0.12
N ALA A 365 -9.00 7.10 -1.08
CA ALA A 365 -9.50 5.74 -1.27
C ALA A 365 -8.78 4.72 -0.38
N TRP A 366 -7.47 4.91 -0.18
CA TRP A 366 -6.70 4.06 0.74
C TRP A 366 -7.13 4.25 2.19
N ALA A 367 -7.43 5.49 2.61
CA ALA A 367 -7.98 5.76 3.94
C ALA A 367 -9.26 4.96 4.21
N PHE A 368 -10.21 5.02 3.29
CA PHE A 368 -11.47 4.30 3.42
C PHE A 368 -11.30 2.78 3.29
N ALA A 369 -10.43 2.31 2.39
CA ALA A 369 -10.13 0.89 2.25
C ALA A 369 -9.45 0.30 3.50
N GLY A 370 -8.59 1.07 4.18
CA GLY A 370 -7.96 0.67 5.43
C GLY A 370 -8.96 0.45 6.58
N LEU A 371 -10.05 1.23 6.58
CA LEU A 371 -11.14 1.02 7.54
C LEU A 371 -12.07 -0.13 7.12
N SER A 372 -12.42 -0.22 5.82
CA SER A 372 -13.46 -1.13 5.34
C SER A 372 -12.94 -2.51 4.89
N GLY A 373 -11.70 -2.62 4.40
CA GLY A 373 -11.19 -3.87 3.83
C GLY A 373 -11.10 -4.99 4.86
N ASN A 374 -10.47 -4.73 6.00
CA ASN A 374 -10.38 -5.70 7.10
C ASN A 374 -11.75 -6.00 7.70
N GLN A 375 -12.63 -4.99 7.81
CA GLN A 375 -13.98 -5.17 8.34
C GLN A 375 -14.84 -6.02 7.40
N LEU A 376 -14.74 -5.80 6.09
CA LEU A 376 -15.40 -6.63 5.09
C LEU A 376 -14.99 -8.09 5.21
N ALA A 377 -13.67 -8.36 5.27
CA ALA A 377 -13.15 -9.72 5.42
C ALA A 377 -13.66 -10.37 6.71
N SER A 378 -13.54 -9.68 7.84
CA SER A 378 -14.01 -10.16 9.14
C SER A 378 -15.51 -10.43 9.16
N PHE A 379 -16.30 -9.53 8.56
CA PHE A 379 -17.75 -9.69 8.46
C PHE A 379 -18.14 -10.91 7.64
N VAL A 380 -17.57 -11.07 6.45
CA VAL A 380 -17.85 -12.21 5.56
C VAL A 380 -17.47 -13.53 6.21
N VAL A 381 -16.27 -13.59 6.82
CA VAL A 381 -15.78 -14.81 7.50
C VAL A 381 -16.64 -15.16 8.70
N ALA A 382 -17.08 -14.17 9.49
CA ALA A 382 -17.93 -14.40 10.67
C ALA A 382 -19.32 -14.91 10.31
N HIS A 383 -19.87 -14.52 9.16
CA HIS A 383 -21.21 -14.89 8.69
C HIS A 383 -21.19 -15.98 7.60
N ALA A 384 -20.06 -16.64 7.39
CA ALA A 384 -19.94 -17.71 6.41
C ALA A 384 -20.88 -18.88 6.77
N PRO A 385 -21.67 -19.40 5.79
CA PRO A 385 -22.58 -20.51 6.04
C PRO A 385 -21.86 -21.79 6.48
N ASP A 386 -20.68 -22.04 5.93
CA ASP A 386 -19.80 -23.15 6.28
C ASP A 386 -18.63 -22.63 7.14
N GLN A 387 -18.67 -22.92 8.43
CA GLN A 387 -17.62 -22.50 9.38
C GLN A 387 -16.34 -23.33 9.25
N ALA A 388 -16.38 -24.50 8.63
CA ALA A 388 -15.17 -25.29 8.35
C ALA A 388 -14.34 -24.71 7.22
N HIS A 389 -15.00 -24.05 6.25
CA HIS A 389 -14.35 -23.40 5.10
C HIS A 389 -14.71 -21.91 5.01
N ARG A 390 -14.83 -21.25 6.15
CA ARG A 390 -15.33 -19.87 6.26
C ARG A 390 -14.56 -18.84 5.43
N TYR A 391 -13.27 -19.02 5.22
CA TYR A 391 -12.46 -18.12 4.39
C TYR A 391 -12.76 -18.26 2.91
N ALA A 392 -13.26 -19.44 2.45
CA ALA A 392 -13.69 -19.61 1.07
C ALA A 392 -14.88 -18.70 0.69
N ALA A 393 -15.72 -18.32 1.65
CA ALA A 393 -16.83 -17.39 1.45
C ALA A 393 -16.38 -15.98 1.04
N LEU A 394 -15.13 -15.61 1.36
CA LEU A 394 -14.58 -14.30 0.99
C LEU A 394 -14.34 -14.18 -0.52
N ILE A 395 -13.94 -15.25 -1.18
CA ILE A 395 -13.44 -15.21 -2.57
C ILE A 395 -14.52 -14.78 -3.58
N PRO A 396 -15.78 -15.28 -3.54
CA PRO A 396 -16.85 -14.79 -4.42
C PRO A 396 -17.12 -13.29 -4.23
N VAL A 397 -17.06 -12.79 -3.01
CA VAL A 397 -17.24 -11.36 -2.70
C VAL A 397 -16.13 -10.53 -3.35
N LEU A 398 -14.88 -10.94 -3.20
CA LEU A 398 -13.73 -10.26 -3.83
C LEU A 398 -13.83 -10.31 -5.36
N THR A 399 -14.26 -11.47 -5.93
CA THR A 399 -14.47 -11.62 -7.37
C THR A 399 -15.48 -10.60 -7.87
N GLY A 400 -16.63 -10.47 -7.21
CA GLY A 400 -17.66 -9.48 -7.53
C GLY A 400 -17.13 -8.03 -7.47
N LEU A 401 -16.34 -7.72 -6.45
CA LEU A 401 -15.71 -6.41 -6.33
C LEU A 401 -14.72 -6.14 -7.47
N PHE A 402 -13.87 -7.12 -7.86
CA PHE A 402 -12.97 -6.95 -9.00
C PHE A 402 -13.70 -6.75 -10.32
N VAL A 403 -14.88 -7.37 -10.51
CA VAL A 403 -15.74 -7.11 -11.68
C VAL A 403 -16.22 -5.66 -11.68
N VAL A 404 -16.67 -5.14 -10.54
CA VAL A 404 -17.06 -3.71 -10.41
C VAL A 404 -15.87 -2.78 -10.71
N ALA A 405 -14.68 -3.12 -10.22
CA ALA A 405 -13.46 -2.35 -10.49
C ALA A 405 -13.08 -2.37 -11.98
N LEU A 406 -13.20 -3.52 -12.64
CA LEU A 406 -12.96 -3.68 -14.08
C LEU A 406 -13.94 -2.82 -14.90
N ILE A 407 -15.22 -2.84 -14.55
CA ILE A 407 -16.24 -2.00 -15.20
C ILE A 407 -15.87 -0.53 -14.99
N SER A 408 -15.54 -0.12 -13.76
CA SER A 408 -15.22 1.28 -13.43
C SER A 408 -14.04 1.79 -14.25
N ILE A 409 -12.93 1.05 -14.31
CA ILE A 409 -11.76 1.49 -15.07
C ILE A 409 -11.97 1.44 -16.58
N SER A 410 -12.81 0.52 -17.07
CA SER A 410 -13.20 0.45 -18.48
C SER A 410 -14.06 1.64 -18.90
N LEU A 411 -14.95 2.12 -18.03
CA LEU A 411 -15.69 3.37 -18.24
C LEU A 411 -14.77 4.58 -18.28
N VAL A 412 -13.75 4.65 -17.40
CA VAL A 412 -12.72 5.70 -17.44
C VAL A 412 -12.01 5.74 -18.79
N LYS A 413 -11.60 4.58 -19.29
CA LYS A 413 -10.95 4.45 -20.60
C LYS A 413 -11.86 4.95 -21.73
N TYR A 414 -13.12 4.51 -21.76
CA TYR A 414 -14.12 4.93 -22.74
C TYR A 414 -14.36 6.45 -22.73
N LEU A 415 -14.52 7.04 -21.54
CA LEU A 415 -14.71 8.49 -21.40
C LEU A 415 -13.48 9.27 -21.87
N GLY A 416 -12.28 8.74 -21.63
CA GLY A 416 -11.03 9.33 -22.11
C GLY A 416 -10.94 9.32 -23.65
N ASP A 417 -11.35 8.24 -24.29
CA ASP A 417 -11.33 8.11 -25.75
C ASP A 417 -12.31 9.08 -26.42
N ARG A 418 -13.53 9.22 -25.89
CA ARG A 418 -14.52 10.19 -26.40
C ARG A 418 -14.04 11.64 -26.35
N ASN A 419 -13.31 12.02 -25.32
CA ASN A 419 -12.77 13.37 -25.20
C ASN A 419 -11.67 13.65 -26.25
N VAL A 420 -10.87 12.66 -26.60
CA VAL A 420 -9.87 12.76 -27.67
C VAL A 420 -10.55 12.89 -29.03
N THR A 421 -11.56 12.08 -29.32
CA THR A 421 -12.30 12.14 -30.59
C THR A 421 -12.96 13.51 -30.81
N LYS A 422 -13.67 14.02 -29.77
CA LYS A 422 -14.28 15.36 -29.85
C LYS A 422 -13.24 16.46 -30.09
N ALA A 423 -12.07 16.41 -29.42
CA ALA A 423 -11.04 17.41 -29.58
C ALA A 423 -10.38 17.37 -30.98
N VAL A 424 -10.48 16.26 -31.71
CA VAL A 424 -10.05 16.13 -33.12
C VAL A 424 -11.12 16.68 -34.06
N GLU A 425 -12.40 16.35 -33.81
CA GLU A 425 -13.54 16.86 -34.58
C GLU A 425 -13.70 18.38 -34.49
N ASP A 426 -13.45 18.98 -33.30
CA ASP A 426 -13.51 20.45 -33.11
C ASP A 426 -12.34 21.22 -33.76
N ARG A 427 -11.33 20.51 -34.27
CA ARG A 427 -10.15 21.11 -34.91
C ARG A 427 -10.09 20.91 -36.45
N GLY A 428 -11.00 20.09 -37.00
CA GLY A 428 -11.17 19.84 -38.44
C GLY A 428 -12.31 20.65 -39.02
#